data_03a639f336ec7cd790e39fc855d25c87
#
_entry.id   03a639f336ec7cd790e39fc855d25c87
#
_cell.length_a   1.000
_cell.length_b   1.000
_cell.length_c   1.000
_cell.angle_alpha   90.00
_cell.angle_beta   90.00
_cell.angle_gamma   90.00
#
_symmetry.space_group_name_H-M   'P 1'
#
loop_
_entity.id
_entity.type
_entity.pdbx_description
1 polymer ?
#
loop_
_entity_poly.entity_id
_entity_poly.type
_entity_poly.pdbx_seq_one_letter_code
_entity_poly.pdbx_strand_id
1 'polypeptide(L)'
;MSNVILSESGKKKLEDELEYLKTVKRAEIKEALKLARAQGDLSENADYSAAKDDQSMNETRIQEIEDILKTSTVVESSVNEDIFDLNKKALVKFCDVDEDEEITLVSSVEADVKNMKISIDSPLGRALYKLEVSKKALVESPDGSYEVQLLKIL
;
A
#
# COMPACT_ATOMS: atom_id res chain seq x y z
N MET A 1 -14.13 -12.25 1.68
CA MET A 1 -12.87 -11.52 1.46
C MET A 1 -13.14 -10.31 0.58
N SER A 2 -12.69 -9.16 1.02
CA SER A 2 -12.79 -7.96 0.20
C SER A 2 -11.79 -8.05 -0.95
N ASN A 3 -12.22 -7.76 -2.17
CA ASN A 3 -11.32 -7.65 -3.31
C ASN A 3 -10.45 -6.41 -3.13
N VAL A 4 -9.14 -6.59 -3.20
CA VAL A 4 -8.19 -5.48 -3.20
C VAL A 4 -8.20 -4.85 -4.59
N ILE A 5 -8.38 -3.54 -4.64
CA ILE A 5 -8.29 -2.78 -5.89
C ILE A 5 -6.84 -2.33 -6.06
N LEU A 6 -6.24 -2.65 -7.19
CA LEU A 6 -4.88 -2.26 -7.54
C LEU A 6 -4.88 -1.39 -8.79
N SER A 7 -3.96 -0.44 -8.84
CA SER A 7 -3.58 0.23 -10.08
C SER A 7 -2.56 -0.65 -10.81
N GLU A 8 -2.28 -0.36 -12.07
CA GLU A 8 -1.22 -1.04 -12.83
C GLU A 8 0.13 -0.87 -12.13
N SER A 9 0.43 0.33 -11.62
CA SER A 9 1.67 0.60 -10.88
C SER A 9 1.72 -0.15 -9.55
N GLY A 10 0.61 -0.26 -8.84
CA GLY A 10 0.52 -1.02 -7.59
C GLY A 10 0.75 -2.50 -7.82
N LYS A 11 0.17 -3.04 -8.88
CA LYS A 11 0.39 -4.44 -9.26
C LYS A 11 1.85 -4.70 -9.59
N LYS A 12 2.46 -3.83 -10.40
CA LYS A 12 3.88 -3.96 -10.76
C LYS A 12 4.78 -3.90 -9.53
N LYS A 13 4.50 -3.00 -8.61
CA LYS A 13 5.24 -2.87 -7.35
C LYS A 13 5.23 -4.19 -6.56
N LEU A 14 4.06 -4.82 -6.46
CA LEU A 14 3.94 -6.11 -5.77
C LEU A 14 4.65 -7.24 -6.52
N GLU A 15 4.56 -7.27 -7.84
CA GLU A 15 5.26 -8.26 -8.66
C GLU A 15 6.78 -8.15 -8.50
N ASP A 16 7.31 -6.93 -8.51
CA ASP A 16 8.74 -6.66 -8.33
C ASP A 16 9.20 -7.06 -6.91
N GLU A 17 8.41 -6.74 -5.89
CA GLU A 17 8.68 -7.15 -4.51
C GLU A 17 8.70 -8.67 -4.40
N LEU A 18 7.70 -9.33 -4.97
CA LEU A 18 7.60 -10.79 -4.96
C LEU A 18 8.83 -11.44 -5.60
N GLU A 19 9.25 -10.95 -6.75
CA GLU A 19 10.44 -11.46 -7.42
C GLU A 19 11.69 -11.30 -6.55
N TYR A 20 11.86 -10.12 -5.94
CA TYR A 20 12.97 -9.87 -5.02
C TYR A 20 12.97 -10.84 -3.84
N LEU A 21 11.81 -11.02 -3.20
CA LEU A 21 11.69 -11.92 -2.04
C LEU A 21 11.96 -13.37 -2.38
N LYS A 22 11.53 -13.82 -3.56
CA LYS A 22 11.74 -15.21 -4.01
C LYS A 22 13.16 -15.49 -4.47
N THR A 23 13.83 -14.50 -5.06
CA THR A 23 15.17 -14.70 -5.63
C THR A 23 16.27 -14.20 -4.68
N VAL A 24 16.31 -12.91 -4.41
CA VAL A 24 17.39 -12.30 -3.63
C VAL A 24 17.27 -12.63 -2.15
N LYS A 25 16.12 -12.34 -1.56
CA LYS A 25 15.91 -12.49 -0.11
C LYS A 25 16.01 -13.95 0.35
N ARG A 26 15.40 -14.86 -0.39
CA ARG A 26 15.50 -16.30 -0.09
C ARG A 26 16.96 -16.78 -0.12
N ALA A 27 17.74 -16.32 -1.09
CA ALA A 27 19.15 -16.69 -1.22
C ALA A 27 19.97 -16.18 -0.03
N GLU A 28 19.75 -14.93 0.38
CA GLU A 28 20.41 -14.33 1.54
C GLU A 28 20.10 -15.10 2.83
N ILE A 29 18.83 -15.46 3.03
CA ILE A 29 18.38 -16.21 4.21
C ILE A 29 18.99 -17.60 4.20
N LYS A 30 19.01 -18.27 3.05
CA LYS A 30 19.61 -19.60 2.90
C LYS A 30 21.09 -19.58 3.29
N GLU A 31 21.81 -18.56 2.86
CA GLU A 31 23.23 -18.39 3.21
C GLU A 31 23.39 -18.11 4.71
N ALA A 32 22.55 -17.27 5.30
CA ALA A 32 22.55 -16.98 6.73
C ALA A 32 22.29 -18.22 7.57
N LEU A 33 21.36 -19.07 7.14
CA LEU A 33 21.07 -20.35 7.80
C LEU A 33 22.28 -21.29 7.74
N LYS A 34 22.91 -21.38 6.58
CA LYS A 34 24.09 -22.22 6.37
C LYS A 34 25.23 -21.79 7.28
N LEU A 35 25.52 -20.48 7.34
CA LEU A 35 26.58 -19.95 8.19
C LEU A 35 26.27 -20.17 9.69
N ALA A 36 25.02 -19.98 10.10
CA ALA A 36 24.61 -20.19 11.49
C ALA A 36 24.74 -21.65 11.91
N ARG A 37 24.38 -22.60 11.03
CA ARG A 37 24.56 -24.04 11.28
C ARG A 37 26.02 -24.41 11.48
N ALA A 38 26.91 -23.76 10.72
CA ALA A 38 28.35 -24.01 10.80
C ALA A 38 28.95 -23.58 12.14
N GLN A 39 28.27 -22.71 12.91
CA GLN A 39 28.74 -22.23 14.21
C GLN A 39 28.50 -23.20 15.37
N GLY A 40 27.77 -24.33 15.15
CA GLY A 40 27.64 -25.40 16.13
C GLY A 40 26.22 -25.56 16.69
N ASP A 41 26.07 -25.49 18.02
CA ASP A 41 24.82 -25.82 18.72
C ASP A 41 23.65 -24.91 18.29
N LEU A 42 22.65 -25.52 17.64
CA LEU A 42 21.47 -24.81 17.13
C LEU A 42 20.47 -24.43 18.22
N SER A 43 20.48 -25.09 19.36
CA SER A 43 19.52 -24.83 20.44
C SER A 43 19.77 -23.50 21.16
N GLU A 44 21.02 -23.03 21.17
CA GLU A 44 21.42 -21.77 21.82
C GLU A 44 22.02 -20.77 20.81
N ASN A 45 21.85 -21.04 19.53
CA ASN A 45 22.42 -20.20 18.46
C ASN A 45 21.46 -19.09 18.09
N ALA A 46 21.72 -17.87 18.57
CA ALA A 46 20.91 -16.69 18.29
C ALA A 46 20.87 -16.35 16.80
N ASP A 47 21.98 -16.53 16.09
CA ASP A 47 22.06 -16.29 14.64
C ASP A 47 21.17 -17.24 13.86
N TYR A 48 21.12 -18.50 14.28
CA TYR A 48 20.24 -19.48 13.66
C TYR A 48 18.77 -19.15 13.90
N SER A 49 18.43 -18.79 15.14
CA SER A 49 17.06 -18.38 15.48
C SER A 49 16.62 -17.16 14.70
N ALA A 50 17.49 -16.13 14.58
CA ALA A 50 17.21 -14.93 13.82
C ALA A 50 16.98 -15.25 12.34
N ALA A 51 17.83 -16.11 11.75
CA ALA A 51 17.70 -16.50 10.35
C ALA A 51 16.42 -17.30 10.10
N LYS A 52 16.00 -18.13 11.05
CA LYS A 52 14.73 -18.87 10.96
C LYS A 52 13.53 -17.92 11.05
N ASP A 53 13.59 -16.91 11.91
CA ASP A 53 12.55 -15.89 12.00
C ASP A 53 12.46 -15.09 10.70
N ASP A 54 13.59 -14.71 10.12
CA ASP A 54 13.63 -14.02 8.83
C ASP A 54 13.02 -14.87 7.72
N GLN A 55 13.31 -16.17 7.72
CA GLN A 55 12.72 -17.11 6.76
C GLN A 55 11.21 -17.14 6.89
N SER A 56 10.70 -17.25 8.11
CA SER A 56 9.27 -17.30 8.38
C SER A 56 8.58 -16.01 7.92
N MET A 57 9.14 -14.86 8.26
CA MET A 57 8.61 -13.55 7.85
C MET A 57 8.61 -13.40 6.33
N ASN A 58 9.70 -13.81 5.68
CA ASN A 58 9.82 -13.74 4.23
C ASN A 58 8.78 -14.60 3.52
N GLU A 59 8.61 -15.85 3.96
CA GLU A 59 7.62 -16.76 3.36
C GLU A 59 6.19 -16.28 3.60
N THR A 60 5.92 -15.70 4.77
CA THR A 60 4.62 -15.10 5.07
C THR A 60 4.33 -13.93 4.11
N ARG A 61 5.31 -13.05 3.90
CA ARG A 61 5.14 -11.90 2.99
C ARG A 61 4.95 -12.36 1.54
N ILE A 62 5.69 -13.38 1.11
CA ILE A 62 5.52 -13.98 -0.22
C ILE A 62 4.07 -14.46 -0.39
N GLN A 63 3.56 -15.19 0.59
CA GLN A 63 2.20 -15.71 0.55
C GLN A 63 1.16 -14.59 0.51
N GLU A 64 1.35 -13.55 1.32
CA GLU A 64 0.47 -12.38 1.32
C GLU A 64 0.40 -11.71 -0.06
N ILE A 65 1.56 -11.51 -0.69
CA ILE A 65 1.63 -10.88 -2.02
C ILE A 65 0.97 -11.77 -3.06
N GLU A 66 1.25 -13.06 -3.05
CA GLU A 66 0.64 -14.02 -3.99
C GLU A 66 -0.89 -14.02 -3.86
N ASP A 67 -1.41 -13.98 -2.63
CA ASP A 67 -2.84 -13.92 -2.37
C ASP A 67 -3.45 -12.61 -2.87
N ILE A 68 -2.78 -11.49 -2.63
CA ILE A 68 -3.24 -10.17 -3.12
C ILE A 68 -3.30 -10.18 -4.64
N LEU A 69 -2.23 -10.62 -5.31
CA LEU A 69 -2.17 -10.66 -6.77
C LEU A 69 -3.23 -11.60 -7.36
N LYS A 70 -3.52 -12.69 -6.68
CA LYS A 70 -4.52 -13.67 -7.12
C LYS A 70 -5.94 -13.16 -7.01
N THR A 71 -6.25 -12.40 -5.94
CA THR A 71 -7.62 -11.98 -5.62
C THR A 71 -7.93 -10.53 -5.96
N SER A 72 -6.92 -9.75 -6.34
CA SER A 72 -7.09 -8.33 -6.65
C SER A 72 -7.73 -8.09 -8.01
N THR A 73 -8.35 -6.92 -8.14
CA THR A 73 -8.85 -6.39 -9.42
C THR A 73 -7.98 -5.20 -9.81
N VAL A 74 -7.41 -5.25 -11.00
CA VAL A 74 -6.63 -4.13 -11.55
C VAL A 74 -7.58 -3.20 -12.27
N VAL A 75 -7.54 -1.92 -11.92
CA VAL A 75 -8.37 -0.89 -12.54
C VAL A 75 -7.49 0.19 -13.14
N GLU A 76 -7.95 0.75 -14.25
CA GLU A 76 -7.30 1.88 -14.89
C GLU A 76 -7.87 3.17 -14.33
N SER A 77 -7.04 4.22 -14.30
CA SER A 77 -7.49 5.55 -13.92
C SER A 77 -8.45 6.10 -14.99
N SER A 78 -9.51 6.78 -14.54
CA SER A 78 -10.43 7.43 -15.44
C SER A 78 -9.73 8.51 -16.26
N VAL A 79 -10.10 8.62 -17.54
CA VAL A 79 -9.65 9.71 -18.42
C VAL A 79 -10.45 10.99 -18.20
N ASN A 80 -11.55 10.95 -17.43
CA ASN A 80 -12.37 12.10 -17.13
C ASN A 80 -11.62 13.03 -16.16
N GLU A 81 -11.31 14.24 -16.63
CA GLU A 81 -10.55 15.24 -15.88
C GLU A 81 -11.31 15.83 -14.68
N ASP A 82 -12.61 15.62 -14.61
CA ASP A 82 -13.46 16.15 -13.55
C ASP A 82 -13.69 15.15 -12.40
N ILE A 83 -13.14 13.95 -12.50
CA ILE A 83 -13.31 12.90 -11.50
C ILE A 83 -11.97 12.53 -10.89
N PHE A 84 -11.90 12.53 -9.55
CA PHE A 84 -10.71 12.14 -8.81
C PHE A 84 -10.60 10.60 -8.79
N ASP A 85 -9.54 10.08 -9.38
CA ASP A 85 -9.36 8.66 -9.57
C ASP A 85 -7.93 8.23 -9.18
N LEU A 86 -7.65 6.94 -9.27
CA LEU A 86 -6.32 6.38 -8.95
C LEU A 86 -5.21 7.07 -9.74
N ASN A 87 -4.11 7.33 -9.04
CA ASN A 87 -2.89 7.95 -9.56
C ASN A 87 -3.07 9.40 -10.03
N LYS A 88 -4.22 10.00 -9.73
CA LYS A 88 -4.43 11.43 -9.96
C LYS A 88 -4.06 12.21 -8.70
N LYS A 89 -3.61 13.43 -8.90
CA LYS A 89 -3.31 14.38 -7.84
C LYS A 89 -4.33 15.49 -7.89
N ALA A 90 -4.78 15.92 -6.73
CA ALA A 90 -5.80 16.98 -6.65
C ALA A 90 -5.56 17.88 -5.46
N LEU A 91 -6.09 19.10 -5.55
CA LEU A 91 -6.14 20.04 -4.43
C LEU A 91 -7.45 19.81 -3.69
N VAL A 92 -7.35 19.47 -2.41
CA VAL A 92 -8.47 19.14 -1.54
C VAL A 92 -8.51 20.12 -0.37
N LYS A 93 -9.68 20.67 -0.09
CA LYS A 93 -9.90 21.54 1.05
C LYS A 93 -10.44 20.76 2.23
N PHE A 94 -9.80 20.90 3.38
CA PHE A 94 -10.30 20.37 4.65
C PHE A 94 -11.16 21.47 5.29
N CYS A 95 -12.46 21.32 5.19
CA CYS A 95 -13.42 22.39 5.54
C CYS A 95 -13.35 22.78 7.02
N ASP A 96 -13.06 21.84 7.90
CA ASP A 96 -13.02 22.08 9.35
C ASP A 96 -11.91 23.06 9.78
N VAL A 97 -10.76 23.00 9.10
CA VAL A 97 -9.60 23.82 9.43
C VAL A 97 -9.27 24.86 8.37
N ASP A 98 -10.07 24.89 7.29
CA ASP A 98 -9.90 25.82 6.16
C ASP A 98 -8.50 25.76 5.56
N GLU A 99 -7.97 24.53 5.39
CA GLU A 99 -6.66 24.28 4.78
C GLU A 99 -6.79 23.46 3.51
N ASP A 100 -5.96 23.79 2.53
CA ASP A 100 -5.91 23.10 1.24
C ASP A 100 -4.64 22.24 1.19
N GLU A 101 -4.79 21.00 0.73
CA GLU A 101 -3.68 20.05 0.60
C GLU A 101 -3.69 19.38 -0.76
N GLU A 102 -2.51 19.12 -1.30
CA GLU A 102 -2.37 18.33 -2.52
C GLU A 102 -2.32 16.86 -2.15
N ILE A 103 -3.28 16.09 -2.65
CA ILE A 103 -3.42 14.66 -2.34
C ILE A 103 -3.36 13.85 -3.62
N THR A 104 -2.60 12.76 -3.60
CA THR A 104 -2.58 11.76 -4.68
C THR A 104 -3.32 10.52 -4.18
N LEU A 105 -4.31 10.05 -4.93
CA LEU A 105 -5.00 8.80 -4.64
C LEU A 105 -4.22 7.63 -5.21
N VAL A 106 -3.96 6.64 -4.39
CA VAL A 106 -3.21 5.44 -4.77
C VAL A 106 -3.89 4.19 -4.24
N SER A 107 -3.48 3.04 -4.75
CA SER A 107 -3.90 1.76 -4.17
C SER A 107 -3.23 1.59 -2.80
N SER A 108 -3.79 0.73 -1.95
CA SER A 108 -3.30 0.54 -0.58
C SER A 108 -1.81 0.15 -0.52
N VAL A 109 -1.32 -0.56 -1.53
CA VAL A 109 0.08 -0.99 -1.58
C VAL A 109 1.07 0.14 -1.87
N GLU A 110 0.59 1.26 -2.39
CA GLU A 110 1.42 2.44 -2.69
C GLU A 110 1.22 3.59 -1.69
N ALA A 111 0.40 3.38 -0.67
CA ALA A 111 0.08 4.43 0.30
C ALA A 111 1.33 4.94 1.03
N ASP A 112 1.47 6.26 1.12
CA ASP A 112 2.56 6.93 1.82
C ASP A 112 2.07 8.28 2.31
N VAL A 113 1.63 8.32 3.55
CA VAL A 113 1.04 9.52 4.17
C VAL A 113 2.03 10.69 4.20
N LYS A 114 3.32 10.42 4.38
CA LYS A 114 4.35 11.47 4.40
C LYS A 114 4.44 12.23 3.08
N ASN A 115 4.19 11.56 1.98
CA ASN A 115 4.18 12.14 0.63
C ASN A 115 2.77 12.44 0.14
N MET A 116 1.79 12.44 1.04
CA MET A 116 0.37 12.69 0.72
C MET A 116 -0.18 11.75 -0.34
N LYS A 117 0.30 10.52 -0.36
CA LYS A 117 -0.25 9.42 -1.16
C LYS A 117 -1.26 8.67 -0.31
N ILE A 118 -2.52 8.92 -0.57
CA ILE A 118 -3.63 8.43 0.26
C ILE A 118 -4.27 7.22 -0.40
N SER A 119 -4.40 6.14 0.37
CA SER A 119 -5.05 4.92 -0.11
C SER A 119 -6.54 5.15 -0.36
N ILE A 120 -7.05 4.63 -1.47
CA ILE A 120 -8.50 4.62 -1.74
C ILE A 120 -9.29 3.79 -0.71
N ASP A 121 -8.61 2.94 0.06
CA ASP A 121 -9.23 2.13 1.11
C ASP A 121 -9.25 2.84 2.47
N SER A 122 -8.53 3.95 2.62
CA SER A 122 -8.57 4.76 3.84
C SER A 122 -9.88 5.55 3.92
N PRO A 123 -10.29 6.00 5.13
CA PRO A 123 -11.50 6.83 5.25
C PRO A 123 -11.49 8.07 4.34
N LEU A 124 -10.37 8.80 4.30
CA LEU A 124 -10.23 9.97 3.42
C LEU A 124 -10.26 9.58 1.95
N GLY A 125 -9.53 8.52 1.59
CA GLY A 125 -9.49 8.03 0.21
C GLY A 125 -10.85 7.55 -0.30
N ARG A 126 -11.62 6.87 0.55
CA ARG A 126 -12.98 6.42 0.19
C ARG A 126 -13.90 7.61 -0.12
N ALA A 127 -13.78 8.68 0.67
CA ALA A 127 -14.59 9.88 0.47
C ALA A 127 -14.23 10.60 -0.82
N LEU A 128 -12.94 10.62 -1.19
CA LEU A 128 -12.43 11.34 -2.37
C LEU A 128 -12.51 10.52 -3.65
N TYR A 129 -12.46 9.19 -3.56
CA TYR A 129 -12.44 8.31 -4.73
C TYR A 129 -13.72 8.47 -5.56
N LYS A 130 -13.55 8.75 -6.84
CA LYS A 130 -14.64 9.00 -7.80
C LYS A 130 -15.45 10.25 -7.50
N LEU A 131 -14.95 11.13 -6.65
CA LEU A 131 -15.59 12.42 -6.39
C LEU A 131 -15.37 13.36 -7.56
N GLU A 132 -16.42 14.11 -7.90
CA GLU A 132 -16.34 15.14 -8.96
C GLU A 132 -15.77 16.45 -8.41
N VAL A 133 -15.11 17.21 -9.27
CA VAL A 133 -14.58 18.54 -8.94
C VAL A 133 -15.69 19.43 -8.40
N SER A 134 -15.38 20.22 -7.38
CA SER A 134 -16.25 21.15 -6.65
C SER A 134 -17.23 20.47 -5.69
N LYS A 135 -17.29 19.17 -5.65
CA LYS A 135 -18.17 18.43 -4.73
C LYS A 135 -17.52 18.27 -3.36
N LYS A 136 -18.37 18.20 -2.35
CA LYS A 136 -17.98 17.93 -0.97
C LYS A 136 -18.27 16.49 -0.62
N ALA A 137 -17.48 15.94 0.30
CA ALA A 137 -17.71 14.60 0.82
C ALA A 137 -17.46 14.57 2.33
N LEU A 138 -18.19 13.71 3.00
CA LEU A 138 -18.01 13.46 4.43
C LEU A 138 -17.00 12.33 4.60
N VAL A 139 -15.95 12.59 5.36
CA VAL A 139 -14.96 11.58 5.73
C VAL A 139 -15.37 11.01 7.08
N GLU A 140 -15.65 9.71 7.12
CA GLU A 140 -16.00 9.01 8.35
C GLU A 140 -14.78 8.27 8.89
N SER A 141 -14.10 8.85 9.88
CA SER A 141 -12.94 8.22 10.51
C SER A 141 -13.28 7.73 11.92
N PRO A 142 -12.47 6.82 12.50
CA PRO A 142 -12.68 6.35 13.88
C PRO A 142 -12.69 7.47 14.91
N ASP A 143 -12.00 8.58 14.65
CA ASP A 143 -11.89 9.73 15.55
C ASP A 143 -13.02 10.75 15.36
N GLY A 144 -13.91 10.52 14.43
CA GLY A 144 -15.03 11.42 14.13
C GLY A 144 -15.14 11.70 12.64
N SER A 145 -16.14 12.49 12.28
CA SER A 145 -16.42 12.85 10.90
C SER A 145 -15.99 14.28 10.60
N TYR A 146 -15.51 14.51 9.38
CA TYR A 146 -15.17 15.83 8.91
C TYR A 146 -15.47 15.95 7.42
N GLU A 147 -15.59 17.17 6.91
CA GLU A 147 -15.95 17.43 5.53
C GLU A 147 -14.74 17.89 4.71
N VAL A 148 -14.64 17.38 3.50
CA VAL A 148 -13.63 17.80 2.52
C VAL A 148 -14.31 18.23 1.23
N GLN A 149 -13.65 19.08 0.45
CA GLN A 149 -14.12 19.52 -0.85
C GLN A 149 -13.01 19.33 -1.89
N LEU A 150 -13.35 18.73 -3.00
CA LEU A 150 -12.42 18.58 -4.13
C LEU A 150 -12.41 19.90 -4.91
N LEU A 151 -11.29 20.62 -4.87
CA LEU A 151 -11.19 21.94 -5.52
C LEU A 151 -10.83 21.82 -6.99
N LYS A 152 -9.79 21.08 -7.32
CA LYS A 152 -9.37 20.85 -8.71
C LYS A 152 -8.43 19.65 -8.80
N ILE A 153 -8.39 19.03 -9.96
CA ILE A 153 -7.46 17.96 -10.28
C ILE A 153 -6.24 18.59 -10.98
N LEU A 154 -5.05 18.22 -10.50
CA LEU A 154 -3.78 18.80 -10.97
C LEU A 154 -3.16 18.01 -12.13
#